data_80c7e047ea553cb3568081deeade70fc
#
_entry.id   80c7e047ea553cb3568081deeade70fc
#
_cell.length_a   1.000
_cell.length_b   1.000
_cell.length_c   1.000
_cell.angle_alpha   90.00
_cell.angle_beta   90.00
_cell.angle_gamma   90.00
#
_symmetry.space_group_name_H-M   'P 1'
#
loop_
_entity.id
_entity.type
_entity.pdbx_description
1 polymer ?
#
loop_
_entity_poly.entity_id
_entity_poly.type
_entity_poly.pdbx_seq_one_letter_code
_entity_poly.pdbx_strand_id
1 'polypeptide(L)'
;MQNPYSVKKPIDREAMVIEYAPMVKHIANRLAARLPSNFQLDDLIQAGMIGLLEAMEKYDETRGAKFKTYAEIRVRGAMLDDLRAKDWIPRSVRDKSSKLENAYTELRSDNIDYPTDK
;
A
#
# COMPACT_ATOMS: atom_id res chain seq x y z
N MET A 1 22.00 19.82 -5.35
CA MET A 1 21.61 19.54 -5.76
C MET A 1 20.67 19.20 -5.64
N GLN A 2 20.28 19.23 -5.89
CA GLN A 2 19.40 18.92 -5.90
C GLN A 2 19.15 17.87 -5.97
N ASN A 3 18.82 17.63 -5.77
CA ASN A 3 18.58 16.63 -5.73
C ASN A 3 17.76 16.25 -6.59
N PRO A 4 18.12 15.63 -7.17
CA PRO A 4 17.43 15.19 -8.21
C PRO A 4 16.18 14.60 -7.81
N TYR A 5 16.12 14.18 -6.89
CA TYR A 5 15.02 13.56 -6.56
C TYR A 5 14.07 14.35 -6.31
N SER A 6 14.42 15.12 -6.00
CA SER A 6 13.52 15.93 -5.69
C SER A 6 12.88 15.99 -6.81
N VAL A 7 13.33 15.66 -7.60
CA VAL A 7 12.81 15.76 -8.62
C VAL A 7 11.80 15.06 -8.82
N LYS A 8 11.42 14.36 -8.18
CA LYS A 8 10.38 13.77 -8.36
C LYS A 8 9.56 14.68 -8.91
N LYS A 9 9.43 14.92 -9.96
CA LYS A 9 8.66 15.81 -10.50
C LYS A 9 7.30 15.38 -10.60
N PRO A 10 6.42 16.11 -10.69
CA PRO A 10 5.02 15.83 -10.78
C PRO A 10 4.71 14.90 -11.90
N ILE A 11 5.36 15.05 -12.95
CA ILE A 11 5.17 14.23 -13.99
C ILE A 11 5.41 12.86 -13.60
N ASP A 12 6.35 12.59 -12.81
CA ASP A 12 6.63 11.29 -12.40
C ASP A 12 5.49 10.74 -11.59
N ARG A 13 4.80 11.59 -10.90
CA ARG A 13 3.72 11.17 -10.08
C ARG A 13 2.63 10.53 -10.92
N GLU A 14 2.25 11.15 -11.98
CA GLU A 14 1.21 10.62 -12.81
C GLU A 14 1.64 9.31 -13.44
N ALA A 15 2.86 9.22 -13.90
CA ALA A 15 3.36 8.00 -14.47
C ALA A 15 3.37 6.89 -13.43
N MET A 16 3.73 7.21 -12.21
CA MET A 16 3.76 6.21 -11.17
C MET A 16 2.37 5.70 -10.83
N VAL A 17 1.40 6.59 -10.84
CA VAL A 17 0.04 6.16 -10.56
C VAL A 17 -0.39 5.15 -11.62
N ILE A 18 -0.10 5.44 -12.87
CA ILE A 18 -0.50 4.54 -13.94
C ILE A 18 0.25 3.22 -13.81
N GLU A 19 1.50 3.30 -13.47
CA GLU A 19 2.31 2.09 -13.38
C GLU A 19 1.84 1.18 -12.24
N TYR A 20 1.43 1.75 -11.13
CA TYR A 20 1.09 0.95 -9.96
C TYR A 20 -0.41 0.71 -9.78
N ALA A 21 -1.23 1.30 -10.63
CA ALA A 21 -2.67 1.06 -10.51
C ALA A 21 -3.05 -0.42 -10.61
N PRO A 22 -2.39 -1.21 -11.47
CA PRO A 22 -2.74 -2.63 -11.51
C PRO A 22 -2.46 -3.35 -10.19
N MET A 23 -1.43 -2.93 -9.48
CA MET A 23 -1.14 -3.52 -8.19
C MET A 23 -2.27 -3.21 -7.21
N VAL A 24 -2.79 -1.98 -7.26
CA VAL A 24 -3.88 -1.59 -6.38
C VAL A 24 -5.10 -2.45 -6.66
N LYS A 25 -5.42 -2.64 -7.94
CA LYS A 25 -6.57 -3.45 -8.29
C LYS A 25 -6.39 -4.89 -7.87
N HIS A 26 -5.18 -5.38 -8.00
CA HIS A 26 -4.89 -6.76 -7.61
C HIS A 26 -5.11 -6.96 -6.11
N ILE A 27 -4.62 -6.03 -5.31
CA ILE A 27 -4.78 -6.14 -3.87
C ILE A 27 -6.26 -6.04 -3.50
N ALA A 28 -6.98 -5.12 -4.15
CA ALA A 28 -8.39 -4.95 -3.87
C ALA A 28 -9.16 -6.23 -4.17
N ASN A 29 -8.85 -6.87 -5.29
CA ASN A 29 -9.54 -8.09 -5.65
C ASN A 29 -9.24 -9.22 -4.67
N ARG A 30 -8.03 -9.29 -4.19
CA ARG A 30 -7.69 -10.32 -3.22
C ARG A 30 -8.43 -10.12 -1.91
N LEU A 31 -8.55 -8.88 -1.47
CA LEU A 31 -9.29 -8.62 -0.25
C LEU A 31 -10.78 -8.86 -0.47
N ALA A 32 -11.26 -8.49 -1.65
CA ALA A 32 -12.68 -8.64 -1.93
C ALA A 32 -13.13 -10.09 -1.86
N ALA A 33 -12.22 -11.01 -2.15
CA ALA A 33 -12.59 -12.41 -2.12
C ALA A 33 -13.02 -12.87 -0.73
N ARG A 34 -12.72 -12.09 0.29
CA ARG A 34 -13.08 -12.45 1.65
C ARG A 34 -14.24 -11.64 2.19
N LEU A 35 -14.84 -10.82 1.36
CA LEU A 35 -15.89 -9.91 1.81
C LEU A 35 -17.25 -10.29 1.26
N PRO A 36 -18.30 -9.82 1.88
CA PRO A 36 -19.65 -10.10 1.37
C PRO A 36 -19.82 -9.55 -0.01
N SER A 37 -20.68 -10.20 -0.78
CA SER A 37 -20.84 -9.82 -2.16
C SER A 37 -21.46 -8.44 -2.36
N ASN A 38 -22.07 -7.90 -1.35
CA ASN A 38 -22.71 -6.61 -1.52
C ASN A 38 -21.79 -5.43 -1.28
N PHE A 39 -20.50 -5.70 -1.05
CA PHE A 39 -19.63 -4.62 -0.79
C PHE A 39 -19.16 -4.05 -2.13
N GLN A 40 -18.75 -2.81 -2.16
CA GLN A 40 -18.40 -2.13 -3.38
C GLN A 40 -16.91 -2.17 -3.65
N LEU A 41 -16.54 -2.89 -4.69
CA LEU A 41 -15.12 -3.03 -5.02
C LEU A 41 -14.50 -1.69 -5.38
N ASP A 42 -15.25 -0.82 -6.06
CA ASP A 42 -14.72 0.46 -6.45
C ASP A 42 -14.30 1.31 -5.25
N ASP A 43 -15.02 1.21 -4.16
CA ASP A 43 -14.65 1.97 -2.97
C ASP A 43 -13.31 1.48 -2.44
N LEU A 44 -13.10 0.18 -2.52
CA LEU A 44 -11.86 -0.38 -2.02
C LEU A 44 -10.70 0.06 -2.90
N ILE A 45 -10.92 0.10 -4.20
CA ILE A 45 -9.88 0.54 -5.12
C ILE A 45 -9.55 2.00 -4.86
N GLN A 46 -10.55 2.83 -4.60
CA GLN A 46 -10.30 4.22 -4.33
C GLN A 46 -9.48 4.38 -3.05
N ALA A 47 -9.80 3.63 -2.02
CA ALA A 47 -9.06 3.71 -0.78
C ALA A 47 -7.60 3.32 -1.04
N GLY A 48 -7.40 2.31 -1.87
CA GLY A 48 -6.05 1.87 -2.20
C GLY A 48 -5.29 2.93 -2.98
N MET A 49 -5.98 3.63 -3.88
CA MET A 49 -5.31 4.66 -4.65
C MET A 49 -4.87 5.81 -3.74
N ILE A 50 -5.66 6.12 -2.74
CA ILE A 50 -5.27 7.14 -1.79
C ILE A 50 -4.03 6.68 -1.04
N GLY A 51 -3.98 5.40 -0.68
CA GLY A 51 -2.81 4.85 -0.03
C GLY A 51 -1.58 4.92 -0.92
N LEU A 52 -1.76 4.72 -2.22
CA LEU A 52 -0.66 4.81 -3.15
C LEU A 52 -0.13 6.24 -3.22
N LEU A 53 -1.02 7.21 -3.27
CA LEU A 53 -0.60 8.60 -3.32
C LEU A 53 0.15 8.99 -2.05
N GLU A 54 -0.32 8.50 -0.92
CA GLU A 54 0.37 8.77 0.33
C GLU A 54 1.75 8.13 0.33
N ALA A 55 1.85 6.93 -0.23
CA ALA A 55 3.13 6.26 -0.27
C ALA A 55 4.12 7.05 -1.13
N MET A 56 3.62 7.64 -2.20
CA MET A 56 4.48 8.41 -3.07
C MET A 56 5.01 9.64 -2.36
N GLU A 57 4.23 10.20 -1.47
CA GLU A 57 4.66 11.36 -0.75
C GLU A 57 5.59 11.03 0.41
N LYS A 58 5.40 9.90 1.03
CA LYS A 58 6.14 9.59 2.23
C LYS A 58 7.30 8.62 2.05
N TYR A 59 7.48 8.13 0.85
CA TYR A 59 8.53 7.16 0.63
C TYR A 59 9.91 7.76 0.88
N ASP A 60 10.74 7.02 1.57
CA ASP A 60 12.07 7.48 1.88
C ASP A 60 13.03 6.37 1.46
N GLU A 61 13.71 6.56 0.37
CA GLU A 61 14.58 5.53 -0.16
C GLU A 61 15.76 5.25 0.72
N THR A 62 16.07 6.11 1.66
CA THR A 62 17.19 5.85 2.54
C THR A 62 16.88 4.78 3.55
N ARG A 63 15.63 4.32 3.61
CA ARG A 63 15.27 3.33 4.59
C ARG A 63 15.47 1.91 4.10
N GLY A 64 15.97 1.73 2.93
CA GLY A 64 16.32 0.41 2.46
C GLY A 64 15.24 -0.38 1.77
N ALA A 65 14.05 0.09 1.75
CA ALA A 65 12.98 -0.62 1.10
C ALA A 65 12.76 -0.08 -0.28
N LYS A 66 12.34 -0.93 -1.19
CA LYS A 66 12.02 -0.45 -2.52
C LYS A 66 10.63 0.15 -2.50
N PHE A 67 10.39 1.07 -3.38
CA PHE A 67 9.11 1.75 -3.40
C PHE A 67 7.95 0.78 -3.56
N LYS A 68 8.08 -0.19 -4.44
CA LYS A 68 6.99 -1.12 -4.66
C LYS A 68 6.57 -1.82 -3.37
N THR A 69 7.53 -2.26 -2.59
CA THR A 69 7.22 -2.96 -1.36
C THR A 69 6.53 -2.03 -0.37
N TYR A 70 7.07 -0.82 -0.25
CA TYR A 70 6.50 0.15 0.66
C TYR A 70 5.08 0.49 0.22
N ALA A 71 4.88 0.68 -1.09
CA ALA A 71 3.57 1.05 -1.60
C ALA A 71 2.55 -0.05 -1.36
N GLU A 72 2.95 -1.31 -1.54
CA GLU A 72 2.02 -2.40 -1.31
C GLU A 72 1.50 -2.40 0.12
N ILE A 73 2.38 -2.14 1.05
CA ILE A 73 1.98 -2.14 2.45
C ILE A 73 1.04 -0.98 2.73
N ARG A 74 1.36 0.18 2.17
CA ARG A 74 0.52 1.35 2.41
C ARG A 74 -0.84 1.22 1.74
N VAL A 75 -0.86 0.67 0.52
CA VAL A 75 -2.10 0.49 -0.20
C VAL A 75 -3.01 -0.48 0.56
N ARG A 76 -2.43 -1.60 0.99
CA ARG A 76 -3.22 -2.58 1.70
C ARG A 76 -3.71 -2.02 3.02
N GLY A 77 -2.85 -1.28 3.72
CA GLY A 77 -3.27 -0.67 4.98
C GLY A 77 -4.41 0.31 4.80
N ALA A 78 -4.38 1.10 3.72
CA ALA A 78 -5.43 2.06 3.48
C ALA A 78 -6.75 1.34 3.20
N MET A 79 -6.70 0.25 2.45
CA MET A 79 -7.91 -0.51 2.16
C MET A 79 -8.49 -1.11 3.44
N LEU A 80 -7.61 -1.68 4.27
CA LEU A 80 -8.08 -2.29 5.50
C LEU A 80 -8.66 -1.26 6.46
N ASP A 81 -8.06 -0.08 6.49
CA ASP A 81 -8.59 0.98 7.33
C ASP A 81 -9.98 1.39 6.85
N ASP A 82 -10.18 1.43 5.54
CA ASP A 82 -11.46 1.79 5.00
C ASP A 82 -12.51 0.72 5.36
N LEU A 83 -12.13 -0.53 5.24
CA LEU A 83 -13.05 -1.61 5.56
C LEU A 83 -13.37 -1.63 7.05
N ARG A 84 -12.39 -1.31 7.86
CA ARG A 84 -12.60 -1.27 9.30
C ARG A 84 -13.60 -0.18 9.66
N ALA A 85 -13.46 0.97 9.00
CA ALA A 85 -14.35 2.08 9.28
C ALA A 85 -15.79 1.75 8.92
N LYS A 86 -15.97 0.82 7.98
CA LYS A 86 -17.30 0.42 7.56
C LYS A 86 -17.76 -0.89 8.19
N ASP A 87 -16.97 -1.38 9.11
CA ASP A 87 -17.30 -2.64 9.79
C ASP A 87 -17.40 -3.82 8.85
N TRP A 88 -16.63 -3.81 7.78
CA TRP A 88 -16.63 -4.91 6.83
C TRP A 88 -15.60 -5.96 7.15
N ILE A 89 -14.61 -5.69 7.98
CA ILE A 89 -13.53 -6.61 8.22
C ILE A 89 -13.79 -7.51 9.38
N PRO A 90 -13.72 -8.80 9.19
CA PRO A 90 -13.80 -9.71 10.29
C PRO A 90 -12.55 -9.53 11.12
N ARG A 91 -12.68 -9.76 12.42
CA ARG A 91 -11.58 -9.59 13.32
C ARG A 91 -10.34 -10.37 12.90
N SER A 92 -10.51 -11.60 12.46
CA SER A 92 -9.36 -12.40 12.10
C SER A 92 -8.58 -11.80 10.95
N VAL A 93 -9.25 -11.21 9.99
CA VAL A 93 -8.57 -10.62 8.87
C VAL A 93 -7.77 -9.42 9.34
N ARG A 94 -8.36 -8.62 10.21
CA ARG A 94 -7.68 -7.47 10.72
C ARG A 94 -6.44 -7.83 11.50
N ASP A 95 -6.55 -8.84 12.33
CA ASP A 95 -5.41 -9.25 13.13
C ASP A 95 -4.28 -9.73 12.26
N LYS A 96 -4.59 -10.51 11.24
CA LYS A 96 -3.58 -11.00 10.37
C LYS A 96 -2.89 -9.87 9.67
N SER A 97 -3.63 -8.90 9.24
CA SER A 97 -3.06 -7.78 8.55
C SER A 97 -2.13 -6.98 9.43
N SER A 98 -2.52 -6.78 10.66
CA SER A 98 -1.70 -6.04 11.60
C SER A 98 -0.39 -6.74 11.84
N LYS A 99 -0.42 -8.04 11.98
CA LYS A 99 0.79 -8.79 12.21
C LYS A 99 1.73 -8.67 11.03
N LEU A 100 1.17 -8.72 9.83
CA LEU A 100 1.99 -8.63 8.66
C LEU A 100 2.63 -7.27 8.55
N GLU A 101 1.89 -6.24 8.82
CA GLU A 101 2.41 -4.90 8.75
C GLU A 101 3.49 -4.67 9.80
N ASN A 102 3.28 -5.21 10.97
CA ASN A 102 4.27 -5.06 12.01
C ASN A 102 5.57 -5.77 11.65
N ALA A 103 5.45 -6.92 11.03
CA ALA A 103 6.63 -7.66 10.62
C ALA A 103 7.43 -6.86 9.60
N TYR A 104 6.73 -6.26 8.65
CA TYR A 104 7.41 -5.46 7.67
C TYR A 104 8.07 -4.26 8.31
N THR A 105 7.40 -3.65 9.23
CA THR A 105 7.93 -2.48 9.91
C THR A 105 9.20 -2.85 10.67
N GLU A 106 9.20 -3.98 11.30
CA GLU A 106 10.37 -4.41 12.02
C GLU A 106 11.53 -4.67 11.08
N LEU A 107 11.28 -5.30 9.97
CA LEU A 107 12.31 -5.55 9.01
C LEU A 107 12.88 -4.25 8.50
N ARG A 108 12.03 -3.30 8.28
CA ARG A 108 12.48 -2.05 7.81
C ARG A 108 13.36 -1.37 8.81
N SER A 109 13.00 -1.43 10.06
CA SER A 109 13.78 -0.78 11.06
C SER A 109 15.11 -1.43 11.18
N ASP A 110 15.22 -2.65 10.92
CA ASP A 110 16.48 -3.33 11.01
C ASP A 110 17.24 -3.15 9.76
N ASN A 111 16.65 -2.46 8.86
CA ASN A 111 17.32 -2.15 7.75
C ASN A 111 17.64 -3.13 6.85
N ILE A 112 17.04 -3.81 6.64
CA ILE A 112 17.30 -4.71 5.84
C ILE A 112 16.68 -4.67 4.60
N ASP A 113 17.00 -5.34 3.71
CA ASP A 113 16.43 -5.38 2.50
C ASP A 113 15.19 -6.09 2.61
N TYR A 114 14.19 -5.77 1.93
CA TYR A 114 12.95 -6.43 1.95
C TYR A 114 13.06 -7.61 1.10
N PRO A 115 12.88 -8.70 1.57
CA PRO A 115 13.02 -9.91 0.83
C PRO A 115 12.11 -9.96 -0.33
N THR A 116 11.04 -9.33 -0.22
CA THR A 116 10.11 -9.51 -1.22
C THR A 116 10.38 -8.78 -2.38
N ASP A 117 11.21 -8.00 -2.36
CA ASP A 117 11.38 -7.29 -3.33
C ASP A 117 11.97 -7.82 -4.33
N LYS A 118 12.14 -8.55 -4.58
CA LYS A 118 12.70 -9.09 -5.53
C LYS A 118 12.15 -9.15 -6.36
#